data_312204a720ea8ed2dcab7681c9e6e91e
#
_entry.id   312204a720ea8ed2dcab7681c9e6e91e
#
_cell.length_a   1.000
_cell.length_b   1.000
_cell.length_c   1.000
_cell.angle_alpha   90.00
_cell.angle_beta   90.00
_cell.angle_gamma   90.00
#
_symmetry.space_group_name_H-M   'P 1'
#
loop_
_entity.id
_entity.type
_entity.pdbx_description
1 polymer ?
#
loop_
_entity_poly.entity_id
_entity_poly.type
_entity_poly.pdbx_seq_one_letter_code
_entity_poly.pdbx_strand_id
1 'polypeptide(L)'
;AALRLGYGIGHPNIIQALQKIRPPFNVNGIALACGLKALNQTEFVTQSKQLNIDGMAYIQNALSNTPCTILPSQGNFLFIEFNNHSGTDIANKLLETGIIVRNMKSFGRDNAIRVTIGTQTQNELFTKELISCLN
;
A
#
# COMPACT_ATOMS: atom_id res chain seq x y z
N ALA A 1 -3.50 10.49 -4.05
CA ALA A 1 -2.76 9.55 -4.93
C ALA A 1 -3.33 9.54 -6.36
N ALA A 2 -4.64 9.48 -6.54
CA ALA A 2 -5.30 9.46 -7.87
C ALA A 2 -4.98 10.71 -8.72
N LEU A 3 -4.83 11.87 -8.11
CA LEU A 3 -4.49 13.12 -8.78
C LEU A 3 -3.01 13.24 -9.17
N ARG A 4 -2.19 12.25 -8.85
CA ARG A 4 -0.76 12.19 -9.16
C ARG A 4 0.05 13.38 -8.63
N LEU A 5 -0.31 13.88 -7.45
CA LEU A 5 0.39 14.93 -6.72
C LEU A 5 1.16 14.34 -5.55
N GLY A 6 2.40 14.77 -5.40
CA GLY A 6 3.25 14.55 -4.25
C GLY A 6 4.19 15.74 -4.07
N TYR A 7 4.78 15.88 -2.90
CA TYR A 7 5.79 16.91 -2.66
C TYR A 7 6.94 16.35 -1.83
N GLY A 8 8.09 16.98 -1.95
CA GLY A 8 9.28 16.66 -1.18
C GLY A 8 9.87 17.92 -0.55
N ILE A 9 10.44 17.77 0.64
CA ILE A 9 11.17 18.82 1.33
C ILE A 9 12.61 18.36 1.48
N GLY A 10 13.57 19.24 1.16
CA GLY A 10 14.97 18.88 1.21
C GLY A 10 15.89 20.09 1.24
N HIS A 11 17.19 19.83 1.31
CA HIS A 11 18.20 20.91 1.27
C HIS A 11 18.08 21.72 -0.04
N PRO A 12 18.19 23.07 0.00
CA PRO A 12 18.00 23.92 -1.18
C PRO A 12 18.80 23.49 -2.42
N ASN A 13 20.05 23.08 -2.25
CA ASN A 13 20.91 22.65 -3.37
C ASN A 13 20.35 21.39 -4.07
N ILE A 14 19.76 20.44 -3.30
CA ILE A 14 19.14 19.26 -3.84
C ILE A 14 17.87 19.65 -4.60
N ILE A 15 17.05 20.50 -4.00
CA ILE A 15 15.82 20.99 -4.67
C ILE A 15 16.15 21.72 -5.96
N GLN A 16 17.18 22.57 -5.98
CA GLN A 16 17.62 23.25 -7.20
C GLN A 16 18.09 22.26 -8.29
N ALA A 17 18.81 21.22 -7.92
CA ALA A 17 19.22 20.19 -8.87
C ALA A 17 18.01 19.44 -9.47
N LEU A 18 17.04 19.07 -8.63
CA LEU A 18 15.79 18.44 -9.07
C LEU A 18 14.96 19.34 -9.99
N GLN A 19 14.91 20.65 -9.72
CA GLN A 19 14.20 21.61 -10.57
C GLN A 19 14.77 21.68 -11.99
N LYS A 20 16.08 21.44 -12.17
CA LYS A 20 16.72 21.45 -13.51
C LYS A 20 16.29 20.30 -14.40
N ILE A 21 15.93 19.15 -13.80
CA ILE A 21 15.52 17.93 -14.53
C ILE A 21 14.02 17.69 -14.50
N ARG A 22 13.27 18.55 -13.82
CA ARG A 22 11.81 18.43 -13.72
C ARG A 22 11.17 18.67 -15.10
N PRO A 23 10.31 17.72 -15.59
CA PRO A 23 9.56 17.95 -16.82
C PRO A 23 8.65 19.18 -16.69
N PRO A 24 8.46 19.97 -17.78
CA PRO A 24 7.48 21.04 -17.80
C PRO A 24 6.07 20.48 -17.60
N PHE A 25 5.20 21.25 -16.93
CA PHE A 25 3.80 20.87 -16.67
C PHE A 25 3.62 19.54 -15.94
N ASN A 26 4.58 19.16 -15.08
CA ASN A 26 4.59 17.89 -14.34
C ASN A 26 3.42 17.73 -13.36
N VAL A 27 2.70 18.79 -13.02
CA VAL A 27 1.50 18.76 -12.17
C VAL A 27 0.37 19.52 -12.83
N ASN A 28 -0.81 18.91 -12.89
CA ASN A 28 -1.99 19.55 -13.44
C ASN A 28 -2.64 20.55 -12.45
N GLY A 29 -3.36 21.54 -12.96
CA GLY A 29 -3.95 22.61 -12.14
C GLY A 29 -4.98 22.12 -11.12
N ILE A 30 -5.77 21.09 -11.44
CA ILE A 30 -6.74 20.48 -10.52
C ILE A 30 -6.01 19.85 -9.33
N ALA A 31 -4.93 19.12 -9.60
CA ALA A 31 -4.11 18.51 -8.55
C ALA A 31 -3.52 19.58 -7.61
N LEU A 32 -3.03 20.72 -8.15
CA LEU A 32 -2.50 21.82 -7.33
C LEU A 32 -3.59 22.41 -6.42
N ALA A 33 -4.77 22.70 -6.96
CA ALA A 33 -5.88 23.24 -6.17
C ALA A 33 -6.33 22.29 -5.05
N CYS A 34 -6.47 20.99 -5.36
CA CYS A 34 -6.80 19.97 -4.38
C CYS A 34 -5.67 19.77 -3.35
N GLY A 35 -4.41 19.83 -3.77
CA GLY A 35 -3.26 19.69 -2.90
C GLY A 35 -3.19 20.79 -1.84
N LEU A 36 -3.39 22.04 -2.23
CA LEU A 36 -3.44 23.18 -1.31
C LEU A 36 -4.55 22.99 -0.26
N LYS A 37 -5.71 22.51 -0.67
CA LYS A 37 -6.82 22.24 0.24
C LYS A 37 -6.52 21.07 1.18
N ALA A 38 -5.85 20.01 0.67
CA ALA A 38 -5.49 18.82 1.45
C ALA A 38 -4.47 19.11 2.55
N LEU A 39 -3.58 20.09 2.38
CA LEU A 39 -2.59 20.45 3.41
C LEU A 39 -3.22 20.88 4.73
N ASN A 40 -4.44 21.39 4.71
CA ASN A 40 -5.18 21.84 5.89
C ASN A 40 -6.12 20.77 6.49
N GLN A 41 -6.11 19.55 5.93
CA GLN A 41 -6.98 18.44 6.37
C GLN A 41 -6.29 17.56 7.42
N THR A 42 -5.91 18.13 8.56
CA THR A 42 -5.17 17.42 9.62
C THR A 42 -6.00 16.28 10.24
N GLU A 43 -7.30 16.46 10.38
CA GLU A 43 -8.20 15.44 10.89
C GLU A 43 -8.24 14.20 9.98
N PHE A 44 -8.34 14.41 8.67
CA PHE A 44 -8.29 13.31 7.69
C PHE A 44 -6.99 12.52 7.78
N VAL A 45 -5.85 13.21 7.95
CA VAL A 45 -4.53 12.57 8.12
C VAL A 45 -4.51 11.72 9.39
N THR A 46 -5.02 12.25 10.50
CA THR A 46 -5.08 11.54 11.79
C THR A 46 -5.96 10.29 11.69
N GLN A 47 -7.15 10.41 11.12
CA GLN A 47 -8.07 9.28 10.91
C GLN A 47 -7.45 8.21 10.00
N SER A 48 -6.84 8.63 8.89
CA SER A 48 -6.16 7.71 7.96
C SER A 48 -5.00 6.97 8.62
N LYS A 49 -4.23 7.67 9.46
CA LYS A 49 -3.13 7.05 10.22
C LYS A 49 -3.65 6.01 11.21
N GLN A 50 -4.72 6.32 11.95
CA GLN A 50 -5.30 5.39 12.91
C GLN A 50 -5.86 4.15 12.23
N LEU A 51 -6.64 4.34 11.15
CA LEU A 51 -7.16 3.23 10.35
C LEU A 51 -6.04 2.31 9.85
N ASN A 52 -4.92 2.91 9.43
CA ASN A 52 -3.76 2.15 8.97
C ASN A 52 -3.11 1.33 10.09
N ILE A 53 -2.93 1.91 11.28
CA ILE A 53 -2.37 1.23 12.46
C ILE A 53 -3.26 0.05 12.85
N ASP A 54 -4.57 0.28 13.00
CA ASP A 54 -5.52 -0.73 13.44
C ASP A 54 -5.64 -1.87 12.40
N GLY A 55 -5.70 -1.51 11.11
CA GLY A 55 -5.77 -2.47 10.03
C GLY A 55 -4.50 -3.34 9.90
N MET A 56 -3.32 -2.77 10.09
CA MET A 56 -2.08 -3.54 10.14
C MET A 56 -2.09 -4.53 11.29
N ALA A 57 -2.41 -4.06 12.50
CA ALA A 57 -2.46 -4.92 13.69
C ALA A 57 -3.47 -6.07 13.49
N TYR A 58 -4.63 -5.76 12.93
CA TYR A 58 -5.65 -6.77 12.63
C TYR A 58 -5.11 -7.86 11.68
N ILE A 59 -4.54 -7.46 10.52
CA ILE A 59 -4.04 -8.42 9.53
C ILE A 59 -2.89 -9.25 10.11
N GLN A 60 -1.95 -8.63 10.83
CA GLN A 60 -0.84 -9.32 11.47
C GLN A 60 -1.33 -10.38 12.48
N ASN A 61 -2.31 -10.03 13.30
CA ASN A 61 -2.90 -10.96 14.26
C ASN A 61 -3.65 -12.10 13.57
N ALA A 62 -4.47 -11.79 12.57
CA ALA A 62 -5.25 -12.80 11.83
C ALA A 62 -4.36 -13.81 11.10
N LEU A 63 -3.17 -13.40 10.64
CA LEU A 63 -2.26 -14.26 9.90
C LEU A 63 -1.13 -14.86 10.78
N SER A 64 -1.12 -14.61 12.09
CA SER A 64 -0.04 -15.02 13.00
C SER A 64 0.22 -16.54 13.04
N ASN A 65 -0.80 -17.35 12.78
CA ASN A 65 -0.74 -18.81 12.79
C ASN A 65 -0.76 -19.40 11.37
N THR A 66 -0.43 -18.62 10.35
CA THR A 66 -0.38 -19.06 8.95
C THR A 66 1.08 -19.23 8.48
N PRO A 67 1.34 -20.04 7.43
CA PRO A 67 2.69 -20.25 6.89
C PRO A 67 3.18 -19.07 6.03
N CYS A 68 2.96 -17.84 6.50
CA CYS A 68 3.46 -16.63 5.85
C CYS A 68 4.28 -15.75 6.80
N THR A 69 5.15 -14.94 6.24
CA THR A 69 5.97 -13.96 6.96
C THR A 69 5.55 -12.56 6.53
N ILE A 70 5.16 -11.72 7.49
CA ILE A 70 4.82 -10.33 7.23
C ILE A 70 6.01 -9.46 7.60
N LEU A 71 6.54 -8.72 6.61
CA LEU A 71 7.66 -7.82 6.86
C LEU A 71 7.21 -6.55 7.58
N PRO A 72 8.05 -5.97 8.46
CA PRO A 72 7.76 -4.69 9.10
C PRO A 72 7.47 -3.59 8.07
N SER A 73 6.44 -2.79 8.31
CA SER A 73 6.03 -1.71 7.41
C SER A 73 5.78 -0.41 8.17
N GLN A 74 6.17 0.70 7.56
CA GLN A 74 5.82 2.06 7.97
C GLN A 74 4.87 2.74 6.95
N GLY A 75 4.53 2.03 5.89
CA GLY A 75 3.62 2.51 4.84
C GLY A 75 2.16 2.14 5.14
N ASN A 76 1.30 2.34 4.15
CA ASN A 76 -0.10 1.94 4.18
C ASN A 76 -0.33 0.57 3.52
N PHE A 77 0.67 -0.30 3.55
CA PHE A 77 0.62 -1.63 2.95
C PHE A 77 1.46 -2.62 3.75
N LEU A 78 1.16 -3.89 3.61
CA LEU A 78 1.97 -5.00 4.10
C LEU A 78 2.60 -5.76 2.93
N PHE A 79 3.83 -6.24 3.15
CA PHE A 79 4.53 -7.18 2.30
C PHE A 79 4.48 -8.55 2.96
N ILE A 80 3.88 -9.52 2.28
CA ILE A 80 3.61 -10.85 2.81
C ILE A 80 4.35 -11.87 1.96
N GLU A 81 5.27 -12.63 2.55
CA GLU A 81 6.01 -13.72 1.92
C GLU A 81 5.42 -15.06 2.32
N PHE A 82 5.35 -15.97 1.38
CA PHE A 82 4.86 -17.34 1.57
C PHE A 82 6.01 -18.33 1.50
N ASN A 83 6.03 -19.34 2.40
CA ASN A 83 7.08 -20.34 2.43
C ASN A 83 6.95 -21.34 1.28
N ASN A 84 5.72 -21.76 0.95
CA ASN A 84 5.45 -22.87 0.02
C ASN A 84 4.45 -22.50 -1.08
N HIS A 85 4.14 -21.22 -1.30
CA HIS A 85 3.18 -20.79 -2.30
C HIS A 85 3.79 -19.74 -3.23
N SER A 86 3.36 -19.76 -4.49
CA SER A 86 3.63 -18.68 -5.42
C SER A 86 2.76 -17.45 -5.10
N GLY A 87 3.38 -16.29 -4.96
CA GLY A 87 2.65 -15.03 -4.80
C GLY A 87 1.76 -14.71 -6.01
N THR A 88 2.14 -15.20 -7.19
CA THR A 88 1.33 -15.07 -8.40
C THR A 88 0.05 -15.89 -8.29
N ASP A 89 0.15 -17.15 -7.84
CA ASP A 89 -1.01 -18.03 -7.72
C ASP A 89 -1.97 -17.53 -6.63
N ILE A 90 -1.42 -17.10 -5.49
CA ILE A 90 -2.22 -16.47 -4.43
C ILE A 90 -2.93 -15.21 -4.94
N ALA A 91 -2.22 -14.34 -5.68
CA ALA A 91 -2.84 -13.12 -6.22
C ALA A 91 -3.98 -13.45 -7.21
N ASN A 92 -3.82 -14.49 -8.04
CA ASN A 92 -4.85 -14.93 -8.98
C ASN A 92 -6.08 -15.50 -8.24
N LYS A 93 -5.89 -16.37 -7.25
CA LYS A 93 -6.99 -16.91 -6.43
C LYS A 93 -7.76 -15.80 -5.70
N LEU A 94 -7.05 -14.81 -5.12
CA LEU A 94 -7.68 -13.66 -4.49
C LEU A 94 -8.46 -12.81 -5.50
N LEU A 95 -7.96 -12.67 -6.73
CA LEU A 95 -8.64 -11.94 -7.80
C LEU A 95 -9.96 -12.60 -8.18
N GLU A 96 -10.05 -13.93 -8.18
CA GLU A 96 -11.29 -14.68 -8.43
C GLU A 96 -12.39 -14.37 -7.39
N THR A 97 -11.99 -14.00 -6.16
CA THR A 97 -12.91 -13.55 -5.09
C THR A 97 -13.12 -12.02 -5.06
N GLY A 98 -12.59 -11.30 -6.06
CA GLY A 98 -12.74 -9.85 -6.18
C GLY A 98 -11.72 -9.05 -5.37
N ILE A 99 -10.67 -9.69 -4.83
CA ILE A 99 -9.63 -9.03 -4.04
C ILE A 99 -8.40 -8.81 -4.90
N ILE A 100 -8.04 -7.54 -5.10
CA ILE A 100 -6.89 -7.14 -5.90
C ILE A 100 -5.71 -6.86 -5.00
N VAL A 101 -4.65 -7.68 -5.13
CA VAL A 101 -3.36 -7.48 -4.48
C VAL A 101 -2.26 -7.34 -5.52
N ARG A 102 -1.11 -6.82 -5.14
CA ARG A 102 0.04 -6.73 -6.04
C ARG A 102 0.93 -7.94 -5.87
N ASN A 103 1.05 -8.74 -6.91
CA ASN A 103 2.07 -9.78 -7.00
C ASN A 103 3.46 -9.12 -7.13
N MET A 104 4.47 -9.71 -6.51
CA MET A 104 5.80 -9.12 -6.39
C MET A 104 6.85 -9.77 -7.32
N LYS A 105 6.44 -10.64 -8.24
CA LYS A 105 7.31 -11.32 -9.18
C LYS A 105 8.17 -10.37 -10.01
N SER A 106 7.60 -9.27 -10.51
CA SER A 106 8.35 -8.26 -11.28
C SER A 106 9.42 -7.53 -10.46
N PHE A 107 9.41 -7.68 -9.13
CA PHE A 107 10.40 -7.16 -8.19
C PHE A 107 11.36 -8.25 -7.69
N GLY A 108 11.40 -9.42 -8.34
CA GLY A 108 12.26 -10.53 -7.97
C GLY A 108 11.79 -11.33 -6.75
N ARG A 109 10.52 -11.21 -6.35
CA ARG A 109 9.91 -11.91 -5.20
C ARG A 109 8.67 -12.67 -5.63
N ASP A 110 8.89 -13.86 -6.24
CA ASP A 110 7.80 -14.68 -6.80
C ASP A 110 6.92 -15.33 -5.73
N ASN A 111 7.43 -15.45 -4.51
CA ASN A 111 6.71 -15.99 -3.35
C ASN A 111 6.04 -14.90 -2.49
N ALA A 112 5.78 -13.71 -3.01
CA ALA A 112 5.26 -12.62 -2.21
C ALA A 112 4.15 -11.83 -2.88
N ILE A 113 3.30 -11.23 -2.04
CA ILE A 113 2.31 -10.23 -2.43
C ILE A 113 2.49 -8.95 -1.60
N ARG A 114 1.99 -7.84 -2.13
CA ARG A 114 1.81 -6.59 -1.39
C ARG A 114 0.33 -6.24 -1.34
N VAL A 115 -0.20 -6.04 -0.15
CA VAL A 115 -1.60 -5.65 0.08
C VAL A 115 -1.66 -4.27 0.73
N THR A 116 -2.52 -3.40 0.24
CA THR A 116 -2.81 -2.10 0.85
C THR A 116 -3.78 -2.29 2.01
N ILE A 117 -3.56 -1.60 3.11
CA ILE A 117 -4.49 -1.59 4.24
C ILE A 117 -5.79 -0.91 3.81
N GLY A 118 -6.90 -1.58 4.00
CA GLY A 118 -8.23 -1.12 3.67
C GLY A 118 -9.06 -0.74 4.90
N THR A 119 -10.37 -0.64 4.71
CA THR A 119 -11.32 -0.57 5.83
C THR A 119 -11.34 -1.88 6.61
N GLN A 120 -11.90 -1.86 7.81
CA GLN A 120 -12.03 -3.06 8.65
C GLN A 120 -12.67 -4.23 7.87
N THR A 121 -13.79 -4.00 7.22
CA THR A 121 -14.50 -5.02 6.42
C THR A 121 -13.65 -5.55 5.26
N GLN A 122 -12.87 -4.69 4.60
CA GLN A 122 -11.97 -5.12 3.52
C GLN A 122 -10.81 -5.97 4.05
N ASN A 123 -10.25 -5.60 5.21
CA ASN A 123 -9.18 -6.35 5.85
C ASN A 123 -9.68 -7.73 6.33
N GLU A 124 -10.90 -7.80 6.87
CA GLU A 124 -11.55 -9.07 7.27
C GLU A 124 -11.77 -9.99 6.06
N LEU A 125 -12.31 -9.45 4.98
CA LEU A 125 -12.51 -10.22 3.76
C LEU A 125 -11.16 -10.72 3.20
N PHE A 126 -10.17 -9.84 3.11
CA PHE A 126 -8.83 -10.20 2.63
C PHE A 126 -8.21 -11.33 3.46
N THR A 127 -8.20 -11.22 4.78
CA THR A 127 -7.58 -12.25 5.65
C THR A 127 -8.32 -13.58 5.56
N LYS A 128 -9.65 -13.56 5.53
CA LYS A 128 -10.47 -14.76 5.34
C LYS A 128 -10.13 -15.49 4.04
N GLU A 129 -10.16 -14.78 2.91
CA GLU A 129 -9.88 -15.36 1.60
C GLU A 129 -8.42 -15.79 1.46
N LEU A 130 -7.46 -15.03 2.00
CA LEU A 130 -6.05 -15.42 2.00
C LEU A 130 -5.83 -16.73 2.77
N ILE A 131 -6.40 -16.86 3.97
CA ILE A 131 -6.30 -18.10 4.76
C ILE A 131 -6.89 -19.30 3.97
N SER A 132 -7.99 -19.08 3.28
CA SER A 132 -8.60 -20.12 2.40
C SER A 132 -7.67 -20.51 1.25
N CYS A 133 -6.90 -19.59 0.70
CA CYS A 133 -5.93 -19.86 -0.37
C CYS A 133 -4.68 -20.62 0.10
N LEU A 134 -4.37 -20.59 1.41
CA LEU A 134 -3.20 -21.23 2.01
C LEU A 134 -3.45 -22.67 2.47
N ASN A 135 -4.71 -23.07 2.58
CA ASN A 135 -5.15 -24.44 2.90
C ASN A 135 -5.38 -25.26 1.64
#